data_603b452b870f63115452de5d7d4a2e33
#
_entry.id   603b452b870f63115452de5d7d4a2e33
#
_cell.length_a   1.000
_cell.length_b   1.000
_cell.length_c   1.000
_cell.angle_alpha   90.00
_cell.angle_beta   90.00
_cell.angle_gamma   90.00
#
_symmetry.space_group_name_H-M   'P 1'
#
loop_
_entity.id
_entity.type
_entity.pdbx_description
1 polymer ?
#
loop_
_entity_poly.entity_id
_entity_poly.type
_entity_poly.pdbx_seq_one_letter_code
_entity_poly.pdbx_strand_id
1 'polypeptide(L)'
;MQGNDYVSSQMYAHGITCFTCHDVHGTEYPAQLRKPASTLCMDCHGPTSPSGPHAPTIAQHTHHKADSAGSECIACHMPKIAQTLGDVNVRSHTFRFVSPAMSETLKIPNACNVCHTDKTTAWATDALKSWTDRSPWRVGQ
;
A
#
# COMPACT_ATOMS: atom_id res chain seq x y z
N MET A 1 17.08 -4.18 -4.21
CA MET A 1 15.76 -4.67 -3.80
C MET A 1 14.66 -3.75 -4.30
N GLN A 2 14.56 -2.49 -3.86
CA GLN A 2 13.46 -1.58 -4.23
C GLN A 2 13.34 -1.36 -5.74
N GLY A 3 14.46 -1.31 -6.49
CA GLY A 3 14.42 -1.25 -7.94
C GLY A 3 13.74 -2.47 -8.59
N ASN A 4 14.02 -3.66 -8.09
CA ASN A 4 13.38 -4.89 -8.59
C ASN A 4 11.88 -4.91 -8.27
N ASP A 5 11.49 -4.49 -7.06
CA ASP A 5 10.09 -4.31 -6.69
C ASP A 5 9.40 -3.35 -7.66
N TYR A 6 10.06 -2.20 -7.88
CA TYR A 6 9.50 -1.12 -8.67
C TYR A 6 9.26 -1.51 -10.13
N VAL A 7 10.23 -2.15 -10.79
CA VAL A 7 10.09 -2.56 -12.20
C VAL A 7 9.01 -3.64 -12.40
N SER A 8 8.58 -4.31 -11.32
CA SER A 8 7.47 -5.26 -11.33
C SER A 8 6.10 -4.61 -11.12
N SER A 9 6.08 -3.29 -10.87
CA SER A 9 4.84 -2.56 -10.55
C SER A 9 4.10 -2.08 -11.79
N GLN A 10 2.78 -1.90 -11.67
CA GLN A 10 2.00 -1.24 -12.72
C GLN A 10 2.42 0.22 -12.91
N MET A 11 2.89 0.90 -11.88
CA MET A 11 3.36 2.28 -11.98
C MET A 11 4.55 2.39 -12.93
N TYR A 12 5.49 1.46 -12.85
CA TYR A 12 6.60 1.40 -13.81
C TYR A 12 6.10 1.15 -15.24
N ALA A 13 5.17 0.24 -15.42
CA ALA A 13 4.57 -0.06 -16.72
C ALA A 13 3.85 1.14 -17.35
N HIS A 14 3.37 2.07 -16.52
CA HIS A 14 2.76 3.34 -16.95
C HIS A 14 3.75 4.52 -17.03
N GLY A 15 5.05 4.27 -17.01
CA GLY A 15 6.08 5.29 -17.23
C GLY A 15 6.35 6.21 -16.02
N ILE A 16 5.80 5.90 -14.85
CA ILE A 16 6.15 6.60 -13.61
C ILE A 16 7.62 6.27 -13.29
N THR A 17 8.35 7.21 -12.74
CA THR A 17 9.76 7.04 -12.38
C THR A 17 10.00 7.29 -10.90
N CYS A 18 11.17 6.90 -10.40
CA CYS A 18 11.56 7.19 -9.01
C CYS A 18 11.45 8.69 -8.70
N PHE A 19 11.84 9.52 -9.65
CA PHE A 19 11.84 10.99 -9.51
C PHE A 19 10.45 11.62 -9.55
N THR A 20 9.43 10.89 -9.94
CA THR A 20 8.04 11.36 -9.83
C THR A 20 7.65 11.52 -8.36
N CYS A 21 8.15 10.64 -7.50
CA CYS A 21 7.84 10.61 -6.07
C CYS A 21 8.97 11.15 -5.20
N HIS A 22 10.23 10.97 -5.60
CA HIS A 22 11.39 11.32 -4.80
C HIS A 22 12.17 12.49 -5.40
N ASP A 23 12.78 13.29 -4.52
CA ASP A 23 13.77 14.29 -4.87
C ASP A 23 15.11 13.93 -4.22
N VAL A 24 16.08 13.54 -5.03
CA VAL A 24 17.40 13.07 -4.58
C VAL A 24 18.25 14.18 -3.96
N HIS A 25 17.92 15.44 -4.21
CA HIS A 25 18.61 16.58 -3.64
C HIS A 25 18.15 16.91 -2.22
N GLY A 26 17.17 16.19 -1.72
CA GLY A 26 16.64 16.33 -0.37
C GLY A 26 15.37 17.16 -0.31
N THR A 27 14.53 16.81 0.61
CA THR A 27 13.28 17.50 0.94
C THR A 27 13.09 17.50 2.45
N GLU A 28 12.13 18.27 2.94
CA GLU A 28 11.70 18.22 4.35
C GLU A 28 10.94 16.94 4.71
N TYR A 29 10.52 16.14 3.71
CA TYR A 29 9.70 14.96 3.94
C TYR A 29 10.55 13.68 4.08
N PRO A 30 10.13 12.73 4.93
CA PRO A 30 10.83 11.45 5.10
C PRO A 30 11.02 10.71 3.78
N ALA A 31 12.13 9.97 3.69
CA ALA A 31 12.50 9.19 2.51
C ALA A 31 12.65 10.03 1.22
N GLN A 32 12.96 11.31 1.36
CA GLN A 32 13.14 12.24 0.23
C GLN A 32 11.91 12.35 -0.67
N LEU A 33 10.72 12.21 -0.12
CA LEU A 33 9.48 12.40 -0.87
C LEU A 33 9.31 13.88 -1.25
N ARG A 34 8.73 14.15 -2.41
CA ARG A 34 8.43 15.52 -2.88
C ARG A 34 7.27 16.18 -2.12
N LYS A 35 6.40 15.38 -1.50
CA LYS A 35 5.22 15.79 -0.72
C LYS A 35 4.97 14.76 0.39
N PRO A 36 4.12 15.04 1.38
CA PRO A 36 3.61 14.01 2.28
C PRO A 36 3.05 12.81 1.51
N ALA A 37 3.32 11.59 1.98
CA ALA A 37 3.08 10.36 1.21
C ALA A 37 1.65 10.24 0.67
N SER A 38 0.63 10.42 1.51
CA SER A 38 -0.77 10.30 1.06
C SER A 38 -1.15 11.41 0.08
N THR A 39 -0.68 12.64 0.27
CA THR A 39 -0.89 13.76 -0.67
C THR A 39 -0.28 13.44 -2.04
N LEU A 40 0.94 12.93 -2.04
CA LEU A 40 1.64 12.54 -3.26
C LEU A 40 0.86 11.47 -4.06
N CYS A 41 0.32 10.48 -3.37
CA CYS A 41 -0.51 9.46 -4.00
C CYS A 41 -1.80 10.05 -4.59
N MET A 42 -2.43 10.97 -3.86
CA MET A 42 -3.69 11.59 -4.24
C MET A 42 -3.58 12.54 -5.45
N ASP A 43 -2.40 13.03 -5.80
CA ASP A 43 -2.18 13.82 -7.02
C ASP A 43 -2.61 13.04 -8.29
N CYS A 44 -2.45 11.71 -8.27
CA CYS A 44 -2.82 10.84 -9.39
C CYS A 44 -3.96 9.87 -9.06
N HIS A 45 -4.10 9.49 -7.79
CA HIS A 45 -5.08 8.51 -7.33
C HIS A 45 -6.23 9.13 -6.54
N GLY A 46 -6.47 10.44 -6.68
CA GLY A 46 -7.59 11.12 -6.06
C GLY A 46 -8.95 10.58 -6.52
N PRO A 47 -10.04 10.88 -5.78
CA PRO A 47 -11.36 10.32 -6.04
C PRO A 47 -11.94 10.69 -7.41
N THR A 48 -11.47 11.77 -8.01
CA THR A 48 -11.85 12.22 -9.36
C THR A 48 -10.94 11.68 -10.46
N SER A 49 -9.87 10.97 -10.10
CA SER A 49 -8.94 10.40 -11.06
C SER A 49 -9.47 9.06 -11.60
N PRO A 50 -9.29 8.78 -12.92
CA PRO A 50 -9.62 7.46 -13.49
C PRO A 50 -8.88 6.30 -12.82
N SER A 51 -7.71 6.56 -12.23
CA SER A 51 -6.89 5.59 -11.50
C SER A 51 -7.07 5.66 -9.98
N GLY A 52 -7.99 6.48 -9.50
CA GLY A 52 -8.25 6.66 -8.07
C GLY A 52 -9.04 5.52 -7.44
N PRO A 53 -9.10 5.47 -6.12
CA PRO A 53 -10.02 4.59 -5.42
C PRO A 53 -11.45 5.00 -5.74
N HIS A 54 -12.32 4.02 -5.99
CA HIS A 54 -13.73 4.28 -6.29
C HIS A 54 -14.57 4.62 -5.04
N ALA A 55 -13.95 4.68 -3.86
CA ALA A 55 -14.60 5.08 -2.63
C ALA A 55 -14.67 6.62 -2.51
N PRO A 56 -15.77 7.19 -2.00
CA PRO A 56 -15.93 8.64 -1.88
C PRO A 56 -14.91 9.32 -0.95
N THR A 57 -14.41 8.60 0.05
CA THR A 57 -13.40 9.12 0.99
C THR A 57 -12.33 8.09 1.28
N ILE A 58 -11.15 8.56 1.73
CA ILE A 58 -10.06 7.67 2.18
C ILE A 58 -10.53 6.76 3.33
N ALA A 59 -11.28 7.29 4.27
CA ALA A 59 -11.79 6.50 5.40
C ALA A 59 -12.73 5.36 4.94
N GLN A 60 -13.57 5.61 3.94
CA GLN A 60 -14.41 4.58 3.35
C GLN A 60 -13.60 3.54 2.57
N HIS A 61 -12.56 3.98 1.83
CA HIS A 61 -11.67 3.07 1.12
C HIS A 61 -10.86 2.19 2.07
N THR A 62 -10.32 2.77 3.13
CA THR A 62 -9.41 2.08 4.06
C THR A 62 -10.13 1.35 5.18
N HIS A 63 -11.39 1.67 5.44
CA HIS A 63 -12.16 1.22 6.62
C HIS A 63 -11.46 1.55 7.95
N HIS A 64 -10.64 2.59 7.96
CA HIS A 64 -9.98 3.12 9.15
C HIS A 64 -10.42 4.56 9.40
N LYS A 65 -10.29 4.99 10.68
CA LYS A 65 -10.57 6.38 11.04
C LYS A 65 -9.67 7.31 10.22
N ALA A 66 -10.24 8.39 9.70
CA ALA A 66 -9.49 9.43 9.01
C ALA A 66 -8.30 9.90 9.87
N ASP A 67 -7.20 10.24 9.22
CA ASP A 67 -5.95 10.70 9.85
C ASP A 67 -5.30 9.71 10.83
N SER A 68 -5.72 8.45 10.82
CA SER A 68 -5.04 7.38 11.55
C SER A 68 -3.93 6.73 10.70
N ALA A 69 -3.02 6.03 11.34
CA ALA A 69 -1.96 5.28 10.64
C ALA A 69 -2.52 4.25 9.62
N GLY A 70 -3.70 3.69 9.89
CA GLY A 70 -4.37 2.76 8.99
C GLY A 70 -5.02 3.42 7.77
N SER A 71 -5.20 4.76 7.77
CA SER A 71 -5.72 5.51 6.62
C SER A 71 -4.62 5.98 5.66
N GLU A 72 -3.35 5.77 6.00
CA GLU A 72 -2.23 6.08 5.13
C GLU A 72 -2.18 5.14 3.91
N CYS A 73 -2.13 5.70 2.70
CA CYS A 73 -2.04 4.91 1.45
C CYS A 73 -0.90 3.90 1.49
N ILE A 74 0.26 4.34 2.00
CA ILE A 74 1.48 3.53 2.10
C ILE A 74 1.41 2.41 3.15
N ALA A 75 0.44 2.46 4.07
CA ALA A 75 0.27 1.39 5.06
C ALA A 75 -0.17 0.08 4.40
N CYS A 76 -1.03 0.18 3.37
CA CYS A 76 -1.58 -0.97 2.67
C CYS A 76 -0.90 -1.24 1.31
N HIS A 77 -0.59 -0.19 0.54
CA HIS A 77 -0.02 -0.32 -0.81
C HIS A 77 1.51 -0.37 -0.85
N MET A 78 2.17 0.07 0.22
CA MET A 78 3.62 -0.03 0.41
C MET A 78 3.96 -0.51 1.83
N PRO A 79 3.40 -1.66 2.26
CA PRO A 79 3.62 -2.13 3.62
C PRO A 79 5.11 -2.44 3.84
N LYS A 80 5.55 -2.33 5.11
CA LYS A 80 6.92 -2.69 5.51
C LYS A 80 7.06 -4.21 5.66
N ILE A 81 6.97 -4.92 4.56
CA ILE A 81 7.01 -6.38 4.49
C ILE A 81 8.24 -6.92 3.76
N ALA A 82 8.99 -6.05 3.10
CA ALA A 82 10.23 -6.45 2.43
C ALA A 82 11.39 -6.39 3.42
N GLN A 83 12.06 -7.52 3.63
CA GLN A 83 13.22 -7.61 4.49
C GLN A 83 14.49 -7.31 3.71
N THR A 84 15.34 -6.45 4.26
CA THR A 84 16.66 -6.14 3.71
C THR A 84 17.76 -6.81 4.51
N LEU A 85 18.96 -6.28 4.43
CA LEU A 85 20.09 -6.74 5.22
C LEU A 85 19.80 -6.59 6.72
N GLY A 86 19.88 -7.66 7.47
CA GLY A 86 19.52 -7.69 8.88
C GLY A 86 18.01 -7.63 9.11
N ASP A 87 17.61 -7.09 10.25
CA ASP A 87 16.21 -7.05 10.70
C ASP A 87 15.47 -5.77 10.26
N VAL A 88 15.95 -5.12 9.20
CA VAL A 88 15.33 -3.88 8.72
C VAL A 88 14.26 -4.18 7.70
N ASN A 89 13.01 -3.91 8.06
CA ASN A 89 11.89 -3.95 7.15
C ASN A 89 11.74 -2.62 6.39
N VAL A 90 11.73 -2.71 5.08
CA VAL A 90 11.51 -1.57 4.18
C VAL A 90 10.16 -1.66 3.48
N ARG A 91 9.70 -0.53 2.97
CA ARG A 91 8.45 -0.50 2.20
C ARG A 91 8.62 -1.20 0.87
N SER A 92 7.69 -2.07 0.53
CA SER A 92 7.62 -2.68 -0.79
C SER A 92 7.25 -1.64 -1.84
N HIS A 93 8.01 -1.59 -2.93
CA HIS A 93 7.76 -0.73 -4.08
C HIS A 93 7.02 -1.45 -5.22
N THR A 94 6.42 -2.60 -4.93
CA THR A 94 5.52 -3.27 -5.88
C THR A 94 4.18 -2.57 -6.00
N PHE A 95 3.83 -1.70 -5.04
CA PHE A 95 2.53 -1.04 -4.89
C PHE A 95 1.34 -2.01 -4.87
N ARG A 96 1.61 -3.28 -4.62
CA ARG A 96 0.57 -4.31 -4.53
C ARG A 96 -0.01 -4.39 -3.14
N PHE A 97 -1.32 -4.46 -3.08
CA PHE A 97 -1.99 -4.89 -1.86
C PHE A 97 -1.84 -6.42 -1.74
N VAL A 98 -1.03 -6.87 -0.80
CA VAL A 98 -0.93 -8.30 -0.47
C VAL A 98 -2.13 -8.67 0.39
N SER A 99 -3.07 -9.40 -0.20
CA SER A 99 -4.28 -9.82 0.52
C SER A 99 -3.96 -10.85 1.60
N PRO A 100 -4.76 -10.92 2.69
CA PRO A 100 -4.61 -11.99 3.67
C PRO A 100 -4.71 -13.40 3.07
N ALA A 101 -5.52 -13.59 2.02
CA ALA A 101 -5.62 -14.88 1.32
C ALA A 101 -4.30 -15.27 0.64
N MET A 102 -3.56 -14.30 0.08
CA MET A 102 -2.22 -14.57 -0.46
C MET A 102 -1.25 -14.97 0.65
N SER A 103 -1.36 -14.39 1.84
CA SER A 103 -0.53 -14.76 2.99
C SER A 103 -0.75 -16.21 3.40
N GLU A 104 -1.99 -16.67 3.39
CA GLU A 104 -2.30 -18.10 3.70
C GLU A 104 -1.67 -19.04 2.68
N THR A 105 -1.77 -18.69 1.40
CA THR A 105 -1.31 -19.55 0.29
C THR A 105 0.21 -19.51 0.15
N LEU A 106 0.80 -18.32 0.14
CA LEU A 106 2.20 -18.10 -0.20
C LEU A 106 3.12 -17.96 1.02
N LYS A 107 2.55 -17.93 2.23
CA LYS A 107 3.27 -17.72 3.49
C LYS A 107 4.10 -16.42 3.52
N ILE A 108 3.58 -15.38 2.90
CA ILE A 108 4.18 -14.03 2.89
C ILE A 108 3.42 -13.09 3.83
N PRO A 109 4.06 -12.06 4.38
CA PRO A 109 3.38 -11.06 5.19
C PRO A 109 2.32 -10.29 4.40
N ASN A 110 1.25 -9.86 5.06
CA ASN A 110 0.24 -8.96 4.51
C ASN A 110 0.18 -7.64 5.28
N ALA A 111 -0.41 -6.63 4.67
CA ALA A 111 -0.47 -5.29 5.25
C ALA A 111 -1.26 -5.22 6.57
N CYS A 112 -2.30 -6.04 6.73
CA CYS A 112 -3.15 -6.01 7.93
C CYS A 112 -2.37 -6.45 9.17
N ASN A 113 -1.68 -7.59 9.08
CA ASN A 113 -0.97 -8.17 10.21
C ASN A 113 0.37 -7.45 10.55
N VAL A 114 0.83 -6.51 9.73
CA VAL A 114 1.94 -5.61 10.11
C VAL A 114 1.55 -4.72 11.30
N CYS A 115 0.28 -4.31 11.39
CA CYS A 115 -0.24 -3.46 12.48
C CYS A 115 -1.10 -4.26 13.45
N HIS A 116 -1.96 -5.16 12.98
CA HIS A 116 -2.82 -6.02 13.78
C HIS A 116 -2.09 -7.32 14.16
N THR A 117 -1.01 -7.17 14.93
CA THR A 117 -0.10 -8.27 15.29
C THR A 117 -0.72 -9.30 16.24
N ASP A 118 -1.78 -8.91 16.95
CA ASP A 118 -2.58 -9.77 17.84
C ASP A 118 -3.66 -10.58 17.10
N LYS A 119 -3.85 -10.30 15.81
CA LYS A 119 -4.89 -10.94 14.98
C LYS A 119 -4.29 -12.00 14.05
N THR A 120 -5.12 -12.99 13.72
CA THR A 120 -4.75 -14.02 12.74
C THR A 120 -4.96 -13.53 11.30
N THR A 121 -4.34 -14.20 10.34
CA THR A 121 -4.60 -13.97 8.91
C THR A 121 -6.05 -14.28 8.54
N ALA A 122 -6.66 -15.30 9.20
CA ALA A 122 -8.08 -15.61 9.02
C ALA A 122 -8.98 -14.44 9.43
N TRP A 123 -8.71 -13.81 10.58
CA TRP A 123 -9.41 -12.60 10.99
C TRP A 123 -9.31 -11.49 9.92
N ALA A 124 -8.11 -11.25 9.39
CA ALA A 124 -7.90 -10.23 8.37
C ALA A 124 -8.65 -10.56 7.07
N THR A 125 -8.71 -11.84 6.70
CA THR A 125 -9.49 -12.32 5.55
C THR A 125 -10.99 -12.06 5.74
N ASP A 126 -11.52 -12.35 6.91
CA ASP A 126 -12.94 -12.17 7.20
C ASP A 126 -13.31 -10.68 7.31
N ALA A 127 -12.43 -9.87 7.91
CA ALA A 127 -12.60 -8.42 7.91
C ALA A 127 -12.65 -7.88 6.47
N LEU A 128 -11.73 -8.29 5.60
CA LEU A 128 -11.70 -7.83 4.20
C LEU A 128 -12.93 -8.30 3.40
N LYS A 129 -13.50 -9.47 3.70
CA LYS A 129 -14.73 -9.95 3.07
C LYS A 129 -15.94 -9.03 3.36
N SER A 130 -15.95 -8.37 4.52
CA SER A 130 -17.03 -7.46 4.89
C SER A 130 -16.96 -6.10 4.17
N TRP A 131 -15.87 -5.77 3.51
CA TRP A 131 -15.74 -4.51 2.77
C TRP A 131 -16.51 -4.58 1.46
N THR A 132 -17.46 -3.67 1.28
CA THR A 132 -18.38 -3.67 0.14
C THR A 132 -17.77 -3.05 -1.12
N ASP A 133 -16.80 -2.17 -0.95
CA ASP A 133 -16.13 -1.39 -2.00
C ASP A 133 -14.82 -2.03 -2.50
N ARG A 134 -14.54 -3.25 -2.08
CA ARG A 134 -13.35 -3.97 -2.51
C ARG A 134 -13.38 -4.36 -3.98
N SER A 135 -12.23 -4.31 -4.62
CA SER A 135 -12.08 -4.79 -5.98
C SER A 135 -12.36 -6.30 -6.06
N PRO A 136 -13.24 -6.76 -6.98
CA PRO A 136 -13.56 -8.17 -7.14
C PRO A 136 -12.35 -9.07 -7.46
N TRP A 137 -11.30 -8.51 -8.05
CA TRP A 137 -10.04 -9.21 -8.36
C TRP A 137 -9.31 -9.73 -7.11
N ARG A 138 -9.60 -9.20 -5.93
CA ARG A 138 -8.83 -9.43 -4.71
C ARG A 138 -9.47 -10.42 -3.76
N VAL A 139 -10.62 -10.93 -4.13
CA VAL A 139 -11.41 -11.83 -3.28
C VAL A 139 -11.10 -13.30 -3.54
N GLY A 140 -10.60 -13.62 -4.69
CA GLY A 140 -10.37 -14.99 -5.13
C GLY A 140 -8.90 -15.35 -5.40
N GLN A 141 -7.97 -14.46 -5.01
CA GLN A 141 -6.54 -14.74 -5.16
C GLN A 141 -5.88 -14.91 -3.81
#